data_cdd23a124b65e97369481801c78f5661
#
_entry.id   cdd23a124b65e97369481801c78f5661
#
_cell.length_a   1.000
_cell.length_b   1.000
_cell.length_c   1.000
_cell.angle_alpha   90.00
_cell.angle_beta   90.00
_cell.angle_gamma   90.00
#
_symmetry.space_group_name_H-M   'P 1'
#
loop_
_entity.id
_entity.type
_entity.pdbx_description
1 polymer ?
#
loop_
_entity_poly.entity_id
_entity_poly.type
_entity_poly.pdbx_seq_one_letter_code
_entity_poly.pdbx_strand_id
1 'polypeptide(L)'
;MIKDALEAVQKRMADAMAKAGRTDRVTLIAVTKNHPVSAVETVAQLGVRTVGENRVQEAKEKLLTYNGPELEWHLIGHLQMNKVRQAVPLFSLIHSVDSSKLLDEINKVAAKCGKIQDVLLQVNVAREASKSGLTVEDFPEVRDYAKTLPNVRVKGLMCMAPFFEILKRLVLFFE
;
A
#
# COMPACT_ATOMS: atom_id res chain seq x y z
N MET A 1 -19.80 13.06 -9.87
CA MET A 1 -19.62 12.39 -8.53
C MET A 1 -18.22 11.83 -8.31
N ILE A 2 -17.76 10.71 -8.91
CA ILE A 2 -16.36 10.24 -8.72
C ILE A 2 -15.36 11.23 -9.31
N LYS A 3 -15.62 11.74 -10.50
CA LYS A 3 -14.77 12.73 -11.18
C LYS A 3 -14.55 13.98 -10.32
N ASP A 4 -15.62 14.58 -9.84
CA ASP A 4 -15.54 15.83 -9.06
C ASP A 4 -14.78 15.62 -7.74
N ALA A 5 -15.01 14.47 -7.09
CA ALA A 5 -14.28 14.09 -5.89
C ALA A 5 -12.79 13.87 -6.16
N LEU A 6 -12.46 13.22 -7.28
CA LEU A 6 -11.06 12.99 -7.70
C LEU A 6 -10.36 14.34 -7.98
N GLU A 7 -10.99 15.23 -8.74
CA GLU A 7 -10.44 16.55 -9.05
C GLU A 7 -10.22 17.38 -7.78
N ALA A 8 -11.16 17.33 -6.83
CA ALA A 8 -11.02 18.00 -5.54
C ALA A 8 -9.84 17.46 -4.72
N VAL A 9 -9.64 16.13 -4.69
CA VAL A 9 -8.50 15.50 -4.01
C VAL A 9 -7.18 15.88 -4.70
N GLN A 10 -7.11 15.79 -6.02
CA GLN A 10 -5.91 16.15 -6.79
C GLN A 10 -5.54 17.62 -6.59
N LYS A 11 -6.52 18.52 -6.58
CA LYS A 11 -6.29 19.95 -6.27
C LYS A 11 -5.70 20.12 -4.88
N ARG A 12 -6.30 19.50 -3.85
CA ARG A 12 -5.78 19.58 -2.48
C ARG A 12 -4.35 19.04 -2.36
N MET A 13 -4.03 17.95 -3.08
CA MET A 13 -2.67 17.42 -3.14
C MET A 13 -1.70 18.43 -3.76
N ALA A 14 -2.06 19.02 -4.91
CA ALA A 14 -1.24 20.02 -5.58
C ALA A 14 -1.00 21.27 -4.71
N ASP A 15 -2.05 21.78 -4.07
CA ASP A 15 -1.99 22.91 -3.15
C ASP A 15 -1.06 22.62 -1.95
N ALA A 16 -1.14 21.40 -1.37
CA ALA A 16 -0.30 20.98 -0.26
C ALA A 16 1.17 20.82 -0.68
N MET A 17 1.42 20.23 -1.84
CA MET A 17 2.78 20.08 -2.39
C MET A 17 3.42 21.46 -2.64
N ALA A 18 2.67 22.38 -3.28
CA ALA A 18 3.13 23.74 -3.52
C ALA A 18 3.47 24.48 -2.21
N LYS A 19 2.59 24.38 -1.20
CA LYS A 19 2.81 24.97 0.12
C LYS A 19 4.04 24.41 0.83
N ALA A 20 4.34 23.12 0.64
CA ALA A 20 5.50 22.46 1.23
C ALA A 20 6.78 22.59 0.37
N GLY A 21 6.74 23.27 -0.77
CA GLY A 21 7.86 23.37 -1.70
C GLY A 21 8.32 22.02 -2.29
N ARG A 22 7.43 21.02 -2.32
CA ARG A 22 7.75 19.68 -2.83
C ARG A 22 7.67 19.63 -4.35
N THR A 23 8.69 19.05 -4.98
CA THR A 23 8.79 18.85 -6.43
C THR A 23 8.75 17.36 -6.81
N ASP A 24 8.84 16.47 -5.82
CA ASP A 24 8.75 15.03 -6.04
C ASP A 24 7.30 14.56 -6.30
N ARG A 25 7.18 13.42 -6.96
CA ARG A 25 5.86 12.88 -7.29
C ARG A 25 5.21 12.23 -6.06
N VAL A 26 4.00 12.69 -5.73
CA VAL A 26 3.10 12.01 -4.78
C VAL A 26 2.12 11.16 -5.56
N THR A 27 2.10 9.85 -5.28
CA THR A 27 1.19 8.91 -5.95
C THR A 27 -0.15 8.84 -5.23
N LEU A 28 -1.23 9.12 -5.96
CA LEU A 28 -2.59 8.89 -5.46
C LEU A 28 -2.97 7.43 -5.68
N ILE A 29 -3.31 6.74 -4.60
CA ILE A 29 -3.85 5.37 -4.64
C ILE A 29 -5.37 5.44 -4.45
N ALA A 30 -6.12 5.03 -5.45
CA ALA A 30 -7.57 4.89 -5.31
C ALA A 30 -7.90 3.60 -4.56
N VAL A 31 -8.49 3.72 -3.38
CA VAL A 31 -8.90 2.56 -2.57
C VAL A 31 -10.24 2.07 -3.06
N THR A 32 -10.25 0.90 -3.71
CA THR A 32 -11.44 0.32 -4.37
C THR A 32 -12.03 -0.89 -3.64
N LYS A 33 -11.52 -1.18 -2.43
CA LYS A 33 -12.07 -2.26 -1.59
C LYS A 33 -13.57 -2.10 -1.38
N ASN A 34 -14.31 -3.22 -1.41
CA ASN A 34 -15.77 -3.29 -1.26
C ASN A 34 -16.56 -2.55 -2.37
N HIS A 35 -15.91 -2.18 -3.47
CA HIS A 35 -16.56 -1.60 -4.64
C HIS A 35 -16.45 -2.56 -5.85
N PRO A 36 -17.40 -2.53 -6.78
CA PRO A 36 -17.34 -3.37 -7.98
C PRO A 36 -16.19 -2.95 -8.91
N VAL A 37 -15.81 -3.84 -9.84
CA VAL A 37 -14.76 -3.57 -10.84
C VAL A 37 -15.04 -2.31 -11.67
N SER A 38 -16.30 -1.95 -11.89
CA SER A 38 -16.69 -0.72 -12.59
C SER A 38 -16.19 0.56 -11.90
N ALA A 39 -16.00 0.54 -10.58
CA ALA A 39 -15.38 1.65 -9.86
C ALA A 39 -13.89 1.76 -10.19
N VAL A 40 -13.20 0.61 -10.33
CA VAL A 40 -11.79 0.56 -10.78
C VAL A 40 -11.65 1.10 -12.20
N GLU A 41 -12.52 0.66 -13.12
CA GLU A 41 -12.55 1.12 -14.50
C GLU A 41 -12.80 2.63 -14.59
N THR A 42 -13.74 3.14 -13.78
CA THR A 42 -14.05 4.57 -13.74
C THR A 42 -12.83 5.41 -13.32
N VAL A 43 -12.13 5.04 -12.24
CA VAL A 43 -10.96 5.81 -11.79
C VAL A 43 -9.79 5.67 -12.76
N ALA A 44 -9.63 4.51 -13.42
CA ALA A 44 -8.62 4.29 -14.45
C ALA A 44 -8.84 5.18 -15.68
N GLN A 45 -10.09 5.30 -16.14
CA GLN A 45 -10.49 6.20 -17.24
C GLN A 45 -10.24 7.67 -16.90
N LEU A 46 -10.36 8.03 -15.62
CA LEU A 46 -10.06 9.37 -15.11
C LEU A 46 -8.56 9.63 -14.89
N GLY A 47 -7.70 8.70 -15.29
CA GLY A 47 -6.25 8.88 -15.26
C GLY A 47 -5.55 8.40 -13.99
N VAL A 48 -6.26 7.82 -13.01
CA VAL A 48 -5.61 7.14 -11.89
C VAL A 48 -4.90 5.88 -12.43
N ARG A 49 -3.67 5.64 -11.94
CA ARG A 49 -2.85 4.51 -12.39
C ARG A 49 -2.56 3.51 -11.29
N THR A 50 -2.94 3.81 -10.05
CA THR A 50 -2.67 2.96 -8.89
C THR A 50 -3.95 2.75 -8.09
N VAL A 51 -4.29 1.50 -7.82
CA VAL A 51 -5.44 1.11 -7.01
C VAL A 51 -5.01 0.28 -5.81
N GLY A 52 -5.76 0.38 -4.73
CA GLY A 52 -5.48 -0.30 -3.48
C GLY A 52 -6.61 -1.23 -3.05
N GLU A 53 -6.27 -2.48 -2.77
CA GLU A 53 -7.19 -3.50 -2.27
C GLU A 53 -6.78 -4.02 -0.89
N ASN A 54 -7.76 -4.38 -0.09
CA ASN A 54 -7.49 -4.93 1.24
C ASN A 54 -7.38 -6.46 1.23
N ARG A 55 -8.01 -7.13 0.28
CA ARG A 55 -8.14 -8.59 0.25
C ARG A 55 -7.62 -9.15 -1.06
N VAL A 56 -6.74 -10.15 -0.97
CA VAL A 56 -6.17 -10.83 -2.13
C VAL A 56 -7.27 -11.44 -3.02
N GLN A 57 -8.29 -12.03 -2.42
CA GLN A 57 -9.37 -12.66 -3.16
C GLN A 57 -10.18 -11.65 -3.98
N GLU A 58 -10.54 -10.52 -3.36
CA GLU A 58 -11.28 -9.43 -4.03
C GLU A 58 -10.47 -8.85 -5.20
N ALA A 59 -9.18 -8.61 -5.01
CA ALA A 59 -8.29 -8.14 -6.07
C ALA A 59 -8.22 -9.14 -7.23
N LYS A 60 -8.10 -10.44 -6.93
CA LYS A 60 -8.06 -11.49 -7.94
C LYS A 60 -9.33 -11.51 -8.79
N GLU A 61 -10.50 -11.43 -8.17
CA GLU A 61 -11.79 -11.41 -8.86
C GLU A 61 -11.93 -10.17 -9.77
N LYS A 62 -11.52 -9.01 -9.28
CA LYS A 62 -11.51 -7.77 -10.07
C LYS A 62 -10.53 -7.85 -11.25
N LEU A 63 -9.32 -8.35 -11.03
CA LEU A 63 -8.32 -8.52 -12.09
C LEU A 63 -8.80 -9.44 -13.23
N LEU A 64 -9.57 -10.47 -12.92
CA LEU A 64 -10.13 -11.39 -13.91
C LEU A 64 -11.17 -10.73 -14.84
N THR A 65 -11.84 -9.70 -14.35
CA THR A 65 -12.93 -9.02 -15.06
C THR A 65 -12.60 -7.59 -15.48
N TYR A 66 -11.48 -7.06 -15.00
CA TYR A 66 -11.03 -5.72 -15.33
C TYR A 66 -10.66 -5.60 -16.80
N ASN A 67 -11.28 -4.64 -17.48
CA ASN A 67 -11.02 -4.33 -18.89
C ASN A 67 -10.80 -2.83 -19.04
N GLY A 68 -9.59 -2.38 -18.79
CA GLY A 68 -9.23 -0.97 -18.81
C GLY A 68 -7.73 -0.76 -19.01
N PRO A 69 -7.27 0.48 -18.90
CA PRO A 69 -5.84 0.81 -18.96
C PRO A 69 -5.02 0.09 -17.90
N GLU A 70 -3.75 -0.18 -18.19
CA GLU A 70 -2.85 -0.81 -17.24
C GLU A 70 -2.82 -0.06 -15.90
N LEU A 71 -2.90 -0.82 -14.81
CA LEU A 71 -2.92 -0.33 -13.43
C LEU A 71 -1.88 -1.05 -12.58
N GLU A 72 -1.30 -0.30 -11.65
CA GLU A 72 -0.57 -0.86 -10.53
C GLU A 72 -1.55 -1.24 -9.41
N TRP A 73 -1.55 -2.51 -9.03
CA TRP A 73 -2.38 -3.03 -7.95
C TRP A 73 -1.56 -3.13 -6.68
N HIS A 74 -1.98 -2.45 -5.64
CA HIS A 74 -1.34 -2.46 -4.32
C HIS A 74 -2.19 -3.22 -3.31
N LEU A 75 -1.56 -4.10 -2.52
CA LEU A 75 -2.20 -4.68 -1.35
C LEU A 75 -1.96 -3.75 -0.17
N ILE A 76 -3.03 -3.12 0.33
CA ILE A 76 -2.97 -2.17 1.44
C ILE A 76 -3.56 -2.74 2.74
N GLY A 77 -4.24 -3.90 2.69
CA GLY A 77 -4.74 -4.62 3.85
C GLY A 77 -3.75 -5.67 4.37
N HIS A 78 -4.01 -6.20 5.56
CA HIS A 78 -3.17 -7.23 6.19
C HIS A 78 -3.02 -8.47 5.29
N LEU A 79 -1.77 -8.91 5.09
CA LEU A 79 -1.45 -10.10 4.29
C LEU A 79 -1.25 -11.31 5.20
N GLN A 80 -2.19 -12.25 5.12
CA GLN A 80 -2.05 -13.53 5.79
C GLN A 80 -1.01 -14.43 5.09
N MET A 81 -0.24 -15.20 5.85
CA MET A 81 0.80 -16.12 5.35
C MET A 81 0.30 -17.05 4.24
N ASN A 82 -0.88 -17.64 4.42
CA ASN A 82 -1.48 -18.58 3.46
C ASN A 82 -1.93 -17.92 2.15
N LYS A 83 -1.95 -16.58 2.08
CA LYS A 83 -2.33 -15.81 0.89
C LYS A 83 -1.13 -15.28 0.10
N VAL A 84 0.09 -15.37 0.63
CA VAL A 84 1.31 -14.84 -0.02
C VAL A 84 1.47 -15.39 -1.44
N ARG A 85 1.23 -16.69 -1.65
CA ARG A 85 1.35 -17.33 -2.97
C ARG A 85 0.40 -16.73 -4.02
N GLN A 86 -0.74 -16.20 -3.57
CA GLN A 86 -1.69 -15.55 -4.47
C GLN A 86 -1.39 -14.04 -4.60
N ALA A 87 -0.88 -13.42 -3.53
CA ALA A 87 -0.62 -11.99 -3.49
C ALA A 87 0.58 -11.58 -4.38
N VAL A 88 1.70 -12.27 -4.24
CA VAL A 88 2.94 -11.90 -4.93
C VAL A 88 2.79 -11.79 -6.45
N PRO A 89 2.10 -12.70 -7.17
CA PRO A 89 1.88 -12.53 -8.61
C PRO A 89 0.96 -11.38 -8.98
N LEU A 90 0.04 -10.97 -8.08
CA LEU A 90 -1.03 -10.01 -8.39
C LEU A 90 -0.63 -8.56 -8.11
N PHE A 91 0.15 -8.33 -7.05
CA PHE A 91 0.41 -6.98 -6.59
C PHE A 91 1.82 -6.49 -6.95
N SER A 92 1.89 -5.25 -7.42
CA SER A 92 3.16 -4.54 -7.65
C SER A 92 3.80 -4.13 -6.33
N LEU A 93 3.01 -3.72 -5.33
CA LEU A 93 3.48 -3.30 -4.02
C LEU A 93 2.59 -3.88 -2.90
N ILE A 94 3.21 -4.46 -1.88
CA ILE A 94 2.55 -4.93 -0.66
C ILE A 94 2.91 -3.98 0.49
N HIS A 95 1.90 -3.33 1.09
CA HIS A 95 2.11 -2.29 2.10
C HIS A 95 2.18 -2.82 3.53
N SER A 96 1.79 -4.06 3.78
CA SER A 96 1.45 -4.59 5.09
C SER A 96 2.43 -5.64 5.61
N VAL A 97 3.73 -5.47 5.33
CA VAL A 97 4.73 -6.42 5.79
C VAL A 97 5.17 -6.05 7.21
N ASP A 98 4.92 -6.95 8.16
CA ASP A 98 5.05 -6.70 9.59
C ASP A 98 5.84 -7.78 10.36
N SER A 99 6.55 -8.64 9.65
CA SER A 99 7.39 -9.66 10.30
C SER A 99 8.44 -10.26 9.36
N SER A 100 9.54 -10.75 9.93
CA SER A 100 10.58 -11.49 9.19
C SER A 100 10.02 -12.77 8.55
N LYS A 101 9.10 -13.46 9.24
CA LYS A 101 8.44 -14.67 8.69
C LYS A 101 7.65 -14.36 7.41
N LEU A 102 6.95 -13.22 7.37
CA LEU A 102 6.21 -12.80 6.19
C LEU A 102 7.16 -12.43 5.05
N LEU A 103 8.25 -11.74 5.36
CA LEU A 103 9.33 -11.43 4.40
C LEU A 103 9.90 -12.69 3.77
N ASP A 104 10.18 -13.74 4.57
CA ASP A 104 10.69 -15.01 4.09
C ASP A 104 9.76 -15.68 3.07
N GLU A 105 8.46 -15.75 3.39
CA GLU A 105 7.51 -16.37 2.47
C GLU A 105 7.32 -15.51 1.20
N ILE A 106 7.32 -14.17 1.32
CA ILE A 106 7.30 -13.28 0.16
C ILE A 106 8.54 -13.51 -0.71
N ASN A 107 9.74 -13.53 -0.13
CA ASN A 107 11.00 -13.77 -0.84
C ASN A 107 11.00 -15.11 -1.59
N LYS A 108 10.57 -16.17 -0.91
CA LYS A 108 10.47 -17.51 -1.47
C LYS A 108 9.48 -17.60 -2.64
N VAL A 109 8.32 -16.94 -2.51
CA VAL A 109 7.31 -16.93 -3.59
C VAL A 109 7.77 -16.04 -4.73
N ALA A 110 8.34 -14.87 -4.45
CA ALA A 110 8.87 -13.96 -5.47
C ALA A 110 9.98 -14.62 -6.30
N ALA A 111 10.89 -15.38 -5.66
CA ALA A 111 11.90 -16.18 -6.35
C ALA A 111 11.26 -17.18 -7.33
N LYS A 112 10.21 -17.89 -6.91
CA LYS A 112 9.48 -18.83 -7.77
C LYS A 112 8.78 -18.15 -8.95
N CYS A 113 8.36 -16.90 -8.77
CA CYS A 113 7.75 -16.08 -9.82
C CYS A 113 8.77 -15.37 -10.71
N GLY A 114 10.07 -15.51 -10.46
CA GLY A 114 11.13 -14.83 -11.20
C GLY A 114 11.08 -13.30 -11.05
N LYS A 115 10.61 -12.78 -9.92
CA LYS A 115 10.46 -11.32 -9.70
C LYS A 115 11.10 -10.86 -8.38
N ILE A 116 11.34 -9.57 -8.29
CA ILE A 116 11.63 -8.88 -7.03
C ILE A 116 10.32 -8.22 -6.59
N GLN A 117 9.82 -8.58 -5.40
CA GLN A 117 8.59 -8.01 -4.85
C GLN A 117 8.89 -6.72 -4.08
N ASP A 118 8.28 -5.62 -4.51
CA ASP A 118 8.30 -4.37 -3.77
C ASP A 118 7.39 -4.46 -2.55
N VAL A 119 7.89 -3.98 -1.41
CA VAL A 119 7.16 -3.99 -0.14
C VAL A 119 7.37 -2.69 0.64
N LEU A 120 6.39 -2.35 1.48
CA LEU A 120 6.58 -1.43 2.60
C LEU A 120 6.60 -2.21 3.91
N LEU A 121 7.44 -1.78 4.85
CA LEU A 121 7.40 -2.30 6.21
C LEU A 121 6.33 -1.53 6.99
N GLN A 122 5.34 -2.25 7.51
CA GLN A 122 4.28 -1.64 8.31
C GLN A 122 4.74 -1.53 9.77
N VAL A 123 4.70 -0.30 10.30
CA VAL A 123 5.07 -0.01 11.69
C VAL A 123 3.86 0.52 12.45
N ASN A 124 3.60 -0.05 13.63
CA ASN A 124 2.54 0.39 14.55
C ASN A 124 3.05 1.52 15.45
N VAL A 125 3.22 2.69 14.90
CA VAL A 125 3.74 3.87 15.61
C VAL A 125 2.80 4.35 16.71
N ALA A 126 1.50 4.09 16.60
CA ALA A 126 0.49 4.46 17.59
C ALA A 126 0.44 3.51 18.78
N ARG A 127 1.12 2.36 18.72
CA ARG A 127 1.08 1.29 19.74
C ARG A 127 -0.33 0.81 20.08
N GLU A 128 -1.24 0.89 19.11
CA GLU A 128 -2.61 0.37 19.27
C GLU A 128 -2.61 -1.15 19.15
N ALA A 129 -3.04 -1.87 20.19
CA ALA A 129 -3.07 -3.34 20.21
C ALA A 129 -3.97 -3.95 19.11
N SER A 130 -4.94 -3.19 18.61
CA SER A 130 -5.85 -3.62 17.53
C SER A 130 -5.26 -3.47 16.12
N LYS A 131 -4.10 -2.83 15.97
CA LYS A 131 -3.45 -2.56 14.68
C LYS A 131 -2.29 -3.51 14.45
N SER A 132 -2.19 -4.04 13.22
CA SER A 132 -1.02 -4.76 12.74
C SER A 132 0.16 -3.82 12.53
N GLY A 133 1.35 -4.35 12.50
CA GLY A 133 2.59 -3.63 12.26
C GLY A 133 3.68 -4.00 13.25
N LEU A 134 4.93 -3.84 12.84
CA LEU A 134 6.10 -3.97 13.69
C LEU A 134 6.02 -2.96 14.84
N THR A 135 6.56 -3.32 15.99
CA THR A 135 6.85 -2.31 17.01
C THR A 135 7.99 -1.40 16.51
N VAL A 136 8.09 -0.22 17.08
CA VAL A 136 9.20 0.71 16.77
C VAL A 136 10.54 0.07 17.17
N GLU A 137 10.52 -0.74 18.22
CA GLU A 137 11.66 -1.45 18.78
C GLU A 137 12.14 -2.59 17.84
N ASP A 138 11.22 -3.38 17.25
CA ASP A 138 11.54 -4.51 16.37
C ASP A 138 11.90 -4.06 14.93
N PHE A 139 11.48 -2.85 14.54
CA PHE A 139 11.65 -2.34 13.19
C PHE A 139 13.12 -2.37 12.68
N PRO A 140 14.14 -1.95 13.45
CA PRO A 140 15.52 -1.94 12.96
C PRO A 140 16.02 -3.34 12.58
N GLU A 141 15.70 -4.36 13.39
CA GLU A 141 16.10 -5.75 13.13
C GLU A 141 15.45 -6.27 11.84
N VAL A 142 14.13 -6.09 11.70
CA VAL A 142 13.39 -6.57 10.52
C VAL A 142 13.80 -5.82 9.25
N ARG A 143 14.08 -4.51 9.36
CA ARG A 143 14.61 -3.70 8.25
C ARG A 143 15.96 -4.25 7.76
N ASP A 144 16.88 -4.54 8.67
CA ASP A 144 18.21 -5.01 8.31
C ASP A 144 18.16 -6.45 7.79
N TYR A 145 17.30 -7.28 8.35
CA TYR A 145 17.00 -8.61 7.82
C TYR A 145 16.46 -8.55 6.39
N ALA A 146 15.52 -7.66 6.09
CA ALA A 146 14.94 -7.51 4.76
C ALA A 146 15.98 -7.21 3.67
N LYS A 147 17.09 -6.52 4.00
CA LYS A 147 18.19 -6.23 3.08
C LYS A 147 18.94 -7.49 2.63
N THR A 148 18.87 -8.59 3.39
CA THR A 148 19.52 -9.85 3.06
C THR A 148 18.73 -10.69 2.07
N LEU A 149 17.46 -10.32 1.78
CA LEU A 149 16.55 -11.10 0.96
C LEU A 149 16.60 -10.65 -0.51
N PRO A 150 17.10 -11.50 -1.44
CA PRO A 150 17.39 -11.09 -2.81
C PRO A 150 16.14 -10.81 -3.67
N ASN A 151 14.99 -11.36 -3.30
CA ASN A 151 13.75 -11.21 -4.10
C ASN A 151 12.71 -10.30 -3.41
N VAL A 152 13.14 -9.52 -2.42
CA VAL A 152 12.33 -8.50 -1.76
C VAL A 152 13.04 -7.15 -1.85
N ARG A 153 12.30 -6.09 -2.16
CA ARG A 153 12.82 -4.73 -2.16
C ARG A 153 11.95 -3.84 -1.29
N VAL A 154 12.52 -3.37 -0.19
CA VAL A 154 11.85 -2.42 0.70
C VAL A 154 11.88 -1.03 0.07
N LYS A 155 10.70 -0.47 -0.21
CA LYS A 155 10.51 0.85 -0.83
C LYS A 155 10.28 1.95 0.19
N GLY A 156 10.00 1.61 1.43
CA GLY A 156 9.71 2.57 2.48
C GLY A 156 8.87 1.96 3.61
N LEU A 157 8.16 2.82 4.30
CA LEU A 157 7.35 2.48 5.46
C LEU A 157 5.86 2.72 5.20
N MET A 158 5.04 1.96 5.92
CA MET A 158 3.60 2.18 6.02
C MET A 158 3.24 2.29 7.49
N CYS A 159 2.45 3.28 7.83
CA CYS A 159 1.84 3.37 9.16
C CYS A 159 0.41 3.91 9.05
N MET A 160 -0.39 3.59 10.04
CA MET A 160 -1.71 4.19 10.23
C MET A 160 -1.66 5.07 11.48
N ALA A 161 -1.73 6.39 11.26
CA ALA A 161 -1.83 7.33 12.36
C ALA A 161 -3.18 7.17 13.10
N PRO A 162 -3.25 7.49 14.39
CA PRO A 162 -4.51 7.63 15.09
C PRO A 162 -5.42 8.65 14.39
N PHE A 163 -6.72 8.43 14.47
CA PHE A 163 -7.67 9.41 13.96
C PHE A 163 -7.71 10.60 14.90
N PHE A 164 -7.38 11.77 14.38
CA PHE A 164 -7.48 13.03 15.09
C PHE A 164 -8.46 13.97 14.38
N GLU A 165 -9.39 14.53 15.10
CA GLU A 165 -10.32 15.54 14.57
C GLU A 165 -9.60 16.83 14.18
N ILE A 166 -8.47 17.13 14.80
CA ILE A 166 -7.65 18.32 14.55
C ILE A 166 -6.35 17.94 13.89
N LEU A 167 -6.13 18.37 12.64
CA LEU A 167 -4.92 18.09 11.85
C LEU A 167 -3.60 18.46 12.57
N LYS A 168 -3.59 19.51 13.40
CA LYS A 168 -2.41 19.89 14.19
C LYS A 168 -1.93 18.79 15.14
N ARG A 169 -2.82 17.97 15.69
CA ARG A 169 -2.44 16.82 16.54
C ARG A 169 -1.78 15.70 15.75
N LEU A 170 -2.16 15.56 14.46
CA LEU A 170 -1.51 14.58 13.58
C LEU A 170 -0.08 14.98 13.27
N VAL A 171 0.19 16.26 13.03
CA VAL A 171 1.56 16.77 12.78
C VAL A 171 2.46 16.50 13.99
N LEU A 172 2.02 16.87 15.19
CA LEU A 172 2.76 16.63 16.44
C LEU A 172 2.98 15.14 16.75
N PHE A 173 2.22 14.24 16.17
CA PHE A 173 2.39 12.80 16.34
C PHE A 173 3.59 12.25 15.53
N PHE A 174 3.96 12.93 14.43
CA PHE A 174 5.08 12.52 13.57
C PHE A 174 6.36 13.34 13.75
N GLU A 175 6.35 14.34 14.64
CA GLU A 175 7.54 15.07 15.08
C GLU A 175 8.26 14.33 16.22
#